data_282fbf2d77896875cdf354527af96b60
#
_entry.id   282fbf2d77896875cdf354527af96b60
#
_cell.length_a   1.000
_cell.length_b   1.000
_cell.length_c   1.000
_cell.angle_alpha   90.00
_cell.angle_beta   90.00
_cell.angle_gamma   90.00
#
_symmetry.space_group_name_H-M   'P 1'
#
loop_
_entity.id
_entity.type
_entity.pdbx_description
1 polymer ?
#
loop_
_entity_poly.entity_id
_entity_poly.type
_entity_poly.pdbx_seq_one_letter_code
_entity_poly.pdbx_strand_id
1 'polypeptide(L)'
;FRIYHPGLGRFLSVDPLAGNFPSWTPYHYVHNNPLRFIDPTGMSADDIIDVDLDTKKITITEAEGDDVVRIVEDGEVKATHTYGENGSFKSDNSIHDGKTSNGTGFSYIKMNNDDKATELFEFVSQNSKIEWSQIKYGTKSNYLSTSYKKHSEPGGVKLIYDLTVGKYTVREHIHSHPTSTTGPSGYHPSHKEGQDADKRYANWINKFNPSVQLKVYEVKTKKYIEFDEEGIKE
;
A
#
# COMPACT_ATOMS: atom_id res chain seq x y z
N PHE A 1 -8.19 -19.22 20.88
CA PHE A 1 -9.25 -19.94 20.10
C PHE A 1 -10.52 -20.00 20.93
N ARG A 2 -11.64 -19.50 20.37
CA ARG A 2 -12.98 -19.63 20.94
C ARG A 2 -13.74 -20.76 20.24
N ILE A 3 -14.58 -21.49 20.97
CA ILE A 3 -15.41 -22.55 20.39
C ILE A 3 -16.69 -21.91 19.83
N TYR A 4 -16.89 -22.00 18.53
CA TYR A 4 -18.11 -21.59 17.85
C TYR A 4 -19.17 -22.69 17.94
N HIS A 5 -20.41 -22.31 18.27
CA HIS A 5 -21.54 -23.23 18.29
C HIS A 5 -22.51 -22.92 17.14
N PRO A 6 -22.53 -23.74 16.06
CA PRO A 6 -23.32 -23.43 14.87
C PRO A 6 -24.81 -23.30 15.13
N GLY A 7 -25.35 -24.11 16.04
CA GLY A 7 -26.79 -24.06 16.39
C GLY A 7 -27.21 -22.81 17.18
N LEU A 8 -26.25 -22.10 17.79
CA LEU A 8 -26.51 -20.83 18.49
C LEU A 8 -26.05 -19.63 17.69
N GLY A 9 -25.26 -19.83 16.63
CA GLY A 9 -24.69 -18.78 15.81
C GLY A 9 -23.70 -17.85 16.57
N ARG A 10 -23.04 -18.37 17.63
CA ARG A 10 -22.16 -17.56 18.50
C ARG A 10 -21.05 -18.39 19.14
N PHE A 11 -20.07 -17.69 19.71
CA PHE A 11 -19.04 -18.33 20.53
C PHE A 11 -19.56 -18.73 21.92
N LEU A 12 -18.93 -19.76 22.51
CA LEU A 12 -19.27 -20.25 23.86
C LEU A 12 -18.44 -19.59 24.96
N SER A 13 -17.42 -18.78 24.62
CA SER A 13 -16.60 -18.03 25.58
C SER A 13 -16.62 -16.53 25.27
N VAL A 14 -16.34 -15.73 26.30
CA VAL A 14 -16.21 -14.27 26.19
C VAL A 14 -15.05 -13.95 25.24
N ASP A 15 -15.24 -12.93 24.40
CA ASP A 15 -14.21 -12.38 23.57
C ASP A 15 -13.14 -11.68 24.40
N PRO A 16 -11.85 -12.05 24.30
CA PRO A 16 -10.77 -11.32 24.96
C PRO A 16 -10.73 -9.84 24.57
N LEU A 17 -11.20 -9.49 23.36
CA LEU A 17 -11.27 -8.13 22.84
C LEU A 17 -12.62 -7.45 23.03
N ALA A 18 -13.54 -8.04 23.80
CA ALA A 18 -14.90 -7.50 24.02
C ALA A 18 -14.93 -6.03 24.47
N GLY A 19 -13.89 -5.56 25.16
CA GLY A 19 -13.74 -4.16 25.56
C GLY A 19 -13.61 -3.18 24.39
N ASN A 20 -13.16 -3.65 23.25
CA ASN A 20 -12.99 -2.85 22.01
C ASN A 20 -14.33 -2.71 21.25
N PHE A 21 -15.33 -3.53 21.59
CA PHE A 21 -16.62 -3.62 20.89
C PHE A 21 -17.82 -3.44 21.83
N PRO A 22 -17.96 -2.26 22.48
CA PRO A 22 -18.98 -2.06 23.52
C PRO A 22 -20.43 -2.15 23.01
N SER A 23 -20.65 -2.07 21.70
CA SER A 23 -21.97 -2.20 21.08
C SER A 23 -22.35 -3.64 20.72
N TRP A 24 -21.42 -4.61 20.88
CA TRP A 24 -21.64 -6.01 20.56
C TRP A 24 -21.63 -6.90 21.80
N THR A 25 -22.38 -7.99 21.73
CA THR A 25 -22.31 -9.02 22.79
C THR A 25 -20.92 -9.67 22.79
N PRO A 26 -20.30 -9.94 23.95
CA PRO A 26 -19.00 -10.61 24.03
C PRO A 26 -18.95 -12.01 23.40
N TYR A 27 -20.07 -12.55 23.00
CA TYR A 27 -20.21 -13.88 22.41
C TYR A 27 -20.54 -13.83 20.91
N HIS A 28 -20.56 -12.66 20.27
CA HIS A 28 -20.93 -12.56 18.86
C HIS A 28 -19.93 -13.28 17.95
N TYR A 29 -20.43 -13.75 16.82
CA TYR A 29 -19.63 -14.32 15.73
C TYR A 29 -19.89 -13.52 14.47
N VAL A 30 -18.82 -12.97 13.88
CA VAL A 30 -18.78 -12.24 12.60
C VAL A 30 -19.99 -11.32 12.36
N HIS A 31 -20.31 -10.47 13.35
CA HIS A 31 -21.45 -9.53 13.31
C HIS A 31 -22.80 -10.17 12.95
N ASN A 32 -23.00 -11.44 13.33
CA ASN A 32 -24.17 -12.25 12.96
C ASN A 32 -24.35 -12.44 11.42
N ASN A 33 -23.27 -12.35 10.64
CA ASN A 33 -23.31 -12.54 9.19
C ASN A 33 -22.30 -13.62 8.72
N PRO A 34 -22.49 -14.89 9.11
CA PRO A 34 -21.56 -15.99 8.82
C PRO A 34 -21.55 -16.43 7.35
N LEU A 35 -22.45 -15.90 6.52
CA LEU A 35 -22.45 -16.15 5.08
C LEU A 35 -21.46 -15.25 4.33
N ARG A 36 -21.06 -14.13 4.95
CA ARG A 36 -20.17 -13.14 4.34
C ARG A 36 -18.78 -13.12 4.98
N PHE A 37 -18.70 -13.44 6.24
CA PHE A 37 -17.47 -13.33 7.04
C PHE A 37 -17.10 -14.64 7.72
N ILE A 38 -15.82 -14.83 7.93
CA ILE A 38 -15.26 -15.92 8.75
C ILE A 38 -14.40 -15.29 9.83
N ASP A 39 -14.24 -15.98 10.95
CA ASP A 39 -13.34 -15.62 12.03
C ASP A 39 -12.36 -16.77 12.27
N PRO A 40 -11.22 -16.79 11.57
CA PRO A 40 -10.27 -17.91 11.65
C PRO A 40 -9.60 -18.06 13.01
N THR A 41 -9.49 -16.97 13.77
CA THR A 41 -8.79 -16.93 15.06
C THR A 41 -9.75 -17.12 16.23
N GLY A 42 -11.04 -16.86 16.04
CA GLY A 42 -12.04 -16.81 17.11
C GLY A 42 -11.94 -15.54 17.95
N MET A 43 -11.29 -14.47 17.45
CA MET A 43 -11.15 -13.20 18.15
C MET A 43 -11.86 -12.06 17.41
N SER A 44 -11.79 -12.05 16.09
CA SER A 44 -12.47 -11.08 15.23
C SER A 44 -12.51 -11.57 13.78
N ALA A 45 -13.32 -10.94 12.95
CA ALA A 45 -13.25 -11.11 11.50
C ALA A 45 -12.23 -10.10 10.94
N ASP A 46 -11.42 -10.52 9.95
CA ASP A 46 -10.30 -9.74 9.43
C ASP A 46 -10.73 -8.92 8.20
N ASP A 47 -10.25 -7.67 8.07
CA ASP A 47 -10.34 -6.94 6.82
C ASP A 47 -9.45 -7.59 5.77
N ILE A 48 -10.02 -7.85 4.59
CA ILE A 48 -9.29 -8.43 3.48
C ILE A 48 -9.12 -7.36 2.40
N ILE A 49 -7.87 -7.03 2.12
CA ILE A 49 -7.48 -6.11 1.05
C ILE A 49 -6.93 -6.93 -0.10
N ASP A 50 -7.69 -7.05 -1.17
CA ASP A 50 -7.25 -7.72 -2.38
C ASP A 50 -6.66 -6.71 -3.36
N VAL A 51 -5.39 -6.89 -3.70
CA VAL A 51 -4.73 -6.23 -4.83
C VAL A 51 -4.81 -7.19 -6.01
N ASP A 52 -5.80 -7.01 -6.85
CA ASP A 52 -6.07 -7.85 -8.01
C ASP A 52 -5.36 -7.27 -9.24
N LEU A 53 -4.35 -7.99 -9.72
CA LEU A 53 -3.50 -7.57 -10.83
C LEU A 53 -4.17 -7.79 -12.19
N ASP A 54 -5.15 -8.69 -12.28
CA ASP A 54 -5.88 -9.01 -13.51
C ASP A 54 -6.92 -7.94 -13.80
N THR A 55 -7.73 -7.61 -12.79
CA THR A 55 -8.77 -6.58 -12.89
C THR A 55 -8.25 -5.17 -12.70
N LYS A 56 -6.99 -5.04 -12.22
CA LYS A 56 -6.34 -3.75 -11.87
C LYS A 56 -7.18 -2.96 -10.88
N LYS A 57 -7.54 -3.60 -9.79
CA LYS A 57 -8.33 -3.02 -8.70
C LYS A 57 -7.76 -3.41 -7.35
N ILE A 58 -7.94 -2.51 -6.40
CA ILE A 58 -7.76 -2.79 -4.98
C ILE A 58 -9.16 -2.78 -4.36
N THR A 59 -9.51 -3.83 -3.63
CA THR A 59 -10.81 -3.93 -2.95
C THR A 59 -10.61 -4.23 -1.47
N ILE A 60 -11.48 -3.68 -0.63
CA ILE A 60 -11.57 -4.04 0.78
C ILE A 60 -12.86 -4.80 1.00
N THR A 61 -12.75 -5.96 1.62
CA THR A 61 -13.88 -6.63 2.25
C THR A 61 -13.81 -6.30 3.73
N GLU A 62 -14.67 -5.40 4.19
CA GLU A 62 -14.69 -4.94 5.57
C GLU A 62 -14.99 -6.09 6.52
N ALA A 63 -14.12 -6.26 7.49
CA ALA A 63 -14.25 -7.17 8.60
C ALA A 63 -13.58 -6.55 9.84
N GLU A 64 -13.65 -7.16 11.01
CA GLU A 64 -12.99 -6.68 12.21
C GLU A 64 -11.86 -7.63 12.60
N GLY A 65 -10.67 -7.11 12.88
CA GLY A 65 -9.51 -7.89 13.31
C GLY A 65 -8.19 -7.46 12.71
N ASP A 66 -7.33 -8.42 12.53
CA ASP A 66 -6.06 -8.21 11.84
C ASP A 66 -6.32 -8.05 10.34
N ASP A 67 -5.82 -6.97 9.77
CA ASP A 67 -5.93 -6.75 8.34
C ASP A 67 -5.05 -7.74 7.58
N VAL A 68 -5.59 -8.29 6.51
CA VAL A 68 -4.88 -9.20 5.60
C VAL A 68 -4.83 -8.58 4.22
N VAL A 69 -3.62 -8.39 3.69
CA VAL A 69 -3.42 -7.95 2.31
C VAL A 69 -3.02 -9.14 1.45
N ARG A 70 -3.72 -9.30 0.33
CA ARG A 70 -3.46 -10.40 -0.63
C ARG A 70 -3.14 -9.83 -2.00
N ILE A 71 -2.17 -10.43 -2.67
CA ILE A 71 -1.91 -10.21 -4.09
C ILE A 71 -2.63 -11.32 -4.85
N VAL A 72 -3.52 -10.96 -5.75
CA VAL A 72 -4.30 -11.87 -6.60
C VAL A 72 -3.83 -11.70 -8.05
N GLU A 73 -3.48 -12.81 -8.70
CA GLU A 73 -3.08 -12.89 -10.11
C GLU A 73 -3.57 -14.22 -10.67
N ASP A 74 -4.14 -14.24 -11.87
CA ASP A 74 -4.77 -15.41 -12.51
C ASP A 74 -5.92 -16.03 -11.67
N GLY A 75 -6.65 -15.18 -10.94
CA GLY A 75 -7.73 -15.60 -10.03
C GLY A 75 -7.27 -16.34 -8.78
N GLU A 76 -5.97 -16.40 -8.49
CA GLU A 76 -5.39 -17.07 -7.33
C GLU A 76 -4.65 -16.10 -6.40
N VAL A 77 -4.67 -16.38 -5.10
CA VAL A 77 -3.85 -15.64 -4.12
C VAL A 77 -2.39 -16.08 -4.27
N LYS A 78 -1.52 -15.18 -4.70
CA LYS A 78 -0.09 -15.42 -4.90
C LYS A 78 0.76 -15.08 -3.67
N ALA A 79 0.31 -14.12 -2.86
CA ALA A 79 0.97 -13.74 -1.61
C ALA A 79 -0.05 -13.21 -0.62
N THR A 80 0.26 -13.35 0.67
CA THR A 80 -0.56 -12.86 1.78
C THR A 80 0.35 -12.24 2.84
N HIS A 81 -0.06 -11.12 3.39
CA HIS A 81 0.57 -10.48 4.52
C HIS A 81 -0.48 -10.12 5.57
N THR A 82 -0.22 -10.46 6.84
CA THR A 82 -1.11 -10.16 7.96
C THR A 82 -0.47 -9.08 8.83
N TYR A 83 -1.20 -8.01 9.06
CA TYR A 83 -0.83 -6.95 10.00
C TYR A 83 -1.34 -7.35 11.39
N GLY A 84 -0.44 -7.59 12.34
CA GLY A 84 -0.78 -8.14 13.67
C GLY A 84 -1.64 -7.23 14.56
N GLU A 85 -2.03 -7.75 15.71
CA GLU A 85 -3.08 -7.35 16.67
C GLU A 85 -3.29 -5.85 16.99
N ASN A 86 -2.39 -4.96 16.63
CA ASN A 86 -2.51 -3.51 16.84
C ASN A 86 -2.49 -2.71 15.54
N GLY A 87 -2.65 -3.38 14.42
CA GLY A 87 -2.55 -2.77 13.12
C GLY A 87 -3.89 -2.56 12.47
N SER A 88 -4.82 -1.80 13.08
CA SER A 88 -6.02 -1.48 12.34
C SER A 88 -5.63 -0.65 11.11
N PHE A 89 -5.47 -1.37 10.01
CA PHE A 89 -5.31 -0.80 8.68
C PHE A 89 -6.57 0.00 8.30
N LYS A 90 -7.70 -0.43 8.82
CA LYS A 90 -9.05 0.05 8.52
C LYS A 90 -9.33 1.50 8.90
N SER A 91 -8.95 1.93 10.09
CA SER A 91 -9.30 3.28 10.56
C SER A 91 -8.62 4.39 9.77
N ASP A 92 -7.51 4.06 9.10
CA ASP A 92 -6.64 5.01 8.42
C ASP A 92 -6.69 4.87 6.89
N ASN A 93 -7.38 3.85 6.37
CA ASN A 93 -7.36 3.50 4.95
C ASN A 93 -8.56 4.05 4.20
N SER A 94 -8.27 4.56 3.04
CA SER A 94 -9.27 4.73 2.00
C SER A 94 -8.67 4.36 0.65
N ILE A 95 -9.33 3.46 -0.05
CA ILE A 95 -8.97 3.10 -1.42
C ILE A 95 -9.66 4.05 -2.38
N HIS A 96 -8.88 4.55 -3.32
CA HIS A 96 -9.35 5.46 -4.33
C HIS A 96 -8.79 5.08 -5.70
N ASP A 97 -9.56 5.32 -6.72
CA ASP A 97 -9.11 5.28 -8.10
C ASP A 97 -8.92 6.69 -8.66
N GLY A 98 -7.93 6.85 -9.51
CA GLY A 98 -7.61 8.12 -10.15
C GLY A 98 -7.25 7.93 -11.62
N LYS A 99 -7.11 9.07 -12.31
CA LYS A 99 -6.58 9.13 -13.67
C LYS A 99 -5.55 10.24 -13.78
N THR A 100 -4.49 9.96 -14.48
CA THR A 100 -3.49 10.96 -14.87
C THR A 100 -4.02 11.85 -16.00
N SER A 101 -3.35 12.95 -16.32
CA SER A 101 -3.74 13.87 -17.39
C SER A 101 -3.83 13.22 -18.77
N ASN A 102 -3.05 12.17 -19.02
CA ASN A 102 -3.09 11.39 -20.25
C ASN A 102 -4.06 10.20 -20.21
N GLY A 103 -4.91 10.12 -19.17
CA GLY A 103 -5.95 9.09 -19.03
C GLY A 103 -5.49 7.75 -18.44
N THR A 104 -4.21 7.60 -18.03
CA THR A 104 -3.76 6.38 -17.36
C THR A 104 -4.47 6.25 -16.01
N GLY A 105 -5.18 5.12 -15.79
CA GLY A 105 -5.79 4.77 -14.52
C GLY A 105 -4.74 4.37 -13.49
N PHE A 106 -5.00 4.66 -12.23
CA PHE A 106 -4.23 4.19 -11.09
C PHE A 106 -5.13 4.06 -9.87
N SER A 107 -4.74 3.19 -8.94
CA SER A 107 -5.38 3.08 -7.62
C SER A 107 -4.41 3.55 -6.54
N TYR A 108 -4.94 4.10 -5.44
CA TYR A 108 -4.11 4.47 -4.30
C TYR A 108 -4.84 4.27 -2.97
N ILE A 109 -4.04 4.04 -1.94
CA ILE A 109 -4.47 3.85 -0.55
C ILE A 109 -3.94 5.01 0.28
N LYS A 110 -4.78 5.59 1.13
CA LYS A 110 -4.39 6.57 2.14
C LYS A 110 -4.09 5.88 3.45
N MET A 111 -3.00 6.26 4.11
CA MET A 111 -2.59 5.75 5.42
C MET A 111 -2.02 6.87 6.29
N ASN A 112 -2.24 6.80 7.61
CA ASN A 112 -1.73 7.79 8.58
C ASN A 112 -0.65 7.22 9.51
N ASN A 113 0.11 6.27 9.02
CA ASN A 113 1.23 5.66 9.75
C ASN A 113 2.37 5.35 8.78
N ASP A 114 3.54 5.96 8.99
CA ASP A 114 4.68 5.82 8.09
C ASP A 114 5.23 4.38 8.07
N ASP A 115 5.32 3.73 9.23
CA ASP A 115 5.89 2.37 9.34
C ASP A 115 4.98 1.35 8.66
N LYS A 116 3.67 1.41 8.95
CA LYS A 116 2.68 0.53 8.31
C LYS A 116 2.57 0.76 6.81
N ALA A 117 2.66 2.00 6.36
CA ALA A 117 2.66 2.32 4.94
C ALA A 117 3.93 1.81 4.24
N THR A 118 5.08 1.86 4.90
CA THR A 118 6.34 1.32 4.36
C THR A 118 6.29 -0.21 4.32
N GLU A 119 5.79 -0.86 5.36
CA GLU A 119 5.58 -2.31 5.42
C GLU A 119 4.69 -2.79 4.26
N LEU A 120 3.55 -2.09 4.02
CA LEU A 120 2.68 -2.39 2.89
C LEU A 120 3.36 -2.16 1.55
N PHE A 121 4.04 -1.02 1.38
CA PHE A 121 4.76 -0.69 0.16
C PHE A 121 5.79 -1.78 -0.21
N GLU A 122 6.58 -2.24 0.77
CA GLU A 122 7.56 -3.29 0.56
C GLU A 122 6.89 -4.62 0.18
N PHE A 123 5.83 -5.00 0.90
CA PHE A 123 5.09 -6.23 0.61
C PHE A 123 4.53 -6.25 -0.81
N VAL A 124 3.77 -5.21 -1.21
CA VAL A 124 3.16 -5.17 -2.54
C VAL A 124 4.20 -5.07 -3.65
N SER A 125 5.29 -4.32 -3.42
CA SER A 125 6.39 -4.19 -4.38
C SER A 125 7.11 -5.52 -4.61
N GLN A 126 7.33 -6.29 -3.55
CA GLN A 126 8.04 -7.58 -3.61
C GLN A 126 7.19 -8.68 -4.27
N ASN A 127 5.87 -8.59 -4.23
CA ASN A 127 4.98 -9.70 -4.61
C ASN A 127 4.15 -9.44 -5.88
N SER A 128 4.21 -8.25 -6.50
CA SER A 128 3.32 -7.92 -7.63
C SER A 128 3.99 -7.71 -8.98
N LYS A 129 5.32 -7.67 -9.05
CA LYS A 129 6.10 -7.45 -10.29
C LYS A 129 5.74 -6.16 -11.07
N ILE A 130 5.01 -5.25 -10.46
CA ILE A 130 4.65 -3.93 -10.99
C ILE A 130 5.27 -2.84 -10.12
N GLU A 131 5.35 -1.61 -10.64
CA GLU A 131 5.82 -0.48 -9.85
C GLU A 131 4.75 0.04 -8.91
N TRP A 132 5.18 0.34 -7.70
CA TRP A 132 4.44 1.01 -6.65
C TRP A 132 5.13 2.30 -6.25
N SER A 133 4.36 3.21 -5.71
CA SER A 133 4.83 4.48 -5.17
C SER A 133 4.33 4.67 -3.75
N GLN A 134 5.21 5.11 -2.86
CA GLN A 134 4.86 5.62 -1.53
C GLN A 134 5.19 7.10 -1.46
N ILE A 135 4.23 7.92 -1.05
CA ILE A 135 4.38 9.36 -0.89
C ILE A 135 4.08 9.70 0.57
N LYS A 136 5.10 10.15 1.31
CA LYS A 136 4.95 10.62 2.69
C LYS A 136 4.71 12.12 2.69
N TYR A 137 3.61 12.57 3.30
CA TYR A 137 3.26 13.98 3.37
C TYR A 137 2.68 14.37 4.74
N GLY A 138 2.62 15.67 5.02
CA GLY A 138 2.22 16.13 6.35
C GLY A 138 3.09 15.53 7.46
N THR A 139 2.49 15.15 8.59
CA THR A 139 3.23 14.57 9.73
C THR A 139 3.41 13.06 9.65
N LYS A 140 2.35 12.32 9.26
CA LYS A 140 2.31 10.85 9.22
C LYS A 140 1.49 10.30 8.04
N SER A 141 0.99 11.17 7.17
CA SER A 141 0.12 10.76 6.07
C SER A 141 0.92 10.18 4.92
N ASN A 142 0.34 9.15 4.28
CA ASN A 142 0.93 8.44 3.16
C ASN A 142 -0.11 8.20 2.06
N TYR A 143 0.36 8.23 0.81
CA TYR A 143 -0.31 7.61 -0.31
C TYR A 143 0.54 6.44 -0.82
N LEU A 144 -0.07 5.28 -0.97
CA LEU A 144 0.50 4.17 -1.72
C LEU A 144 -0.28 4.05 -3.02
N SER A 145 0.41 4.08 -4.17
CA SER A 145 -0.25 4.03 -5.46
C SER A 145 0.39 3.05 -6.43
N THR A 146 -0.40 2.58 -7.38
CA THR A 146 0.06 1.81 -8.52
C THR A 146 -0.78 2.12 -9.75
N SER A 147 -0.11 2.26 -10.89
CA SER A 147 -0.72 2.32 -12.23
C SER A 147 -0.73 0.97 -12.92
N TYR A 148 -0.45 -0.11 -12.19
CA TYR A 148 -0.40 -1.50 -12.66
C TYR A 148 0.56 -1.72 -13.84
N LYS A 149 1.66 -0.97 -13.87
CA LYS A 149 2.69 -1.06 -14.91
C LYS A 149 4.01 -1.57 -14.32
N LYS A 150 4.78 -2.28 -15.16
CA LYS A 150 6.07 -2.89 -14.75
C LYS A 150 7.25 -1.92 -14.68
N HIS A 151 7.17 -0.79 -15.37
CA HIS A 151 8.30 0.12 -15.59
C HIS A 151 7.91 1.59 -15.52
N SER A 152 6.83 1.92 -14.86
CA SER A 152 6.44 3.30 -14.60
C SER A 152 5.28 3.39 -13.62
N GLU A 153 5.30 4.38 -12.74
CA GLU A 153 4.21 4.68 -11.83
C GLU A 153 3.77 6.16 -11.95
N PRO A 154 3.04 6.52 -13.02
CA PRO A 154 2.59 7.90 -13.23
C PRO A 154 1.52 8.38 -12.25
N GLY A 155 0.84 7.47 -11.53
CA GLY A 155 -0.13 7.82 -10.48
C GLY A 155 0.53 8.53 -9.31
N GLY A 156 1.69 8.05 -8.86
CA GLY A 156 2.48 8.70 -7.80
C GLY A 156 2.90 10.12 -8.19
N VAL A 157 3.39 10.30 -9.41
CA VAL A 157 3.73 11.64 -9.94
C VAL A 157 2.52 12.57 -9.93
N LYS A 158 1.35 12.08 -10.32
CA LYS A 158 0.09 12.85 -10.29
C LYS A 158 -0.29 13.23 -8.85
N LEU A 159 -0.21 12.30 -7.92
CA LEU A 159 -0.54 12.54 -6.52
C LEU A 159 0.40 13.57 -5.86
N ILE A 160 1.70 13.53 -6.15
CA ILE A 160 2.64 14.55 -5.67
C ILE A 160 2.29 15.92 -6.21
N TYR A 161 1.98 16.00 -7.50
CA TYR A 161 1.54 17.26 -8.09
C TYR A 161 0.31 17.83 -7.36
N ASP A 162 -0.71 16.99 -7.11
CA ASP A 162 -1.93 17.40 -6.42
C ASP A 162 -1.66 17.85 -4.98
N LEU A 163 -0.81 17.13 -4.25
CA LEU A 163 -0.39 17.52 -2.90
C LEU A 163 0.34 18.88 -2.91
N THR A 164 1.23 19.09 -3.87
CA THR A 164 1.98 20.35 -4.00
C THR A 164 1.06 21.52 -4.32
N VAL A 165 0.14 21.34 -5.26
CA VAL A 165 -0.90 22.35 -5.59
C VAL A 165 -1.81 22.60 -4.38
N GLY A 166 -2.16 21.54 -3.63
CA GLY A 166 -2.93 21.64 -2.39
C GLY A 166 -2.15 22.22 -1.20
N LYS A 167 -0.89 22.61 -1.39
CA LYS A 167 0.01 23.19 -0.37
C LYS A 167 0.32 22.23 0.81
N TYR A 168 0.27 20.94 0.56
CA TYR A 168 0.73 19.95 1.53
C TYR A 168 2.26 19.82 1.47
N THR A 169 2.89 19.66 2.62
CA THR A 169 4.33 19.37 2.69
C THR A 169 4.54 17.90 2.34
N VAL A 170 5.13 17.64 1.17
CA VAL A 170 5.59 16.30 0.80
C VAL A 170 6.99 16.13 1.36
N ARG A 171 7.21 15.05 2.12
CA ARG A 171 8.48 14.75 2.80
C ARG A 171 9.36 13.82 1.96
N GLU A 172 8.74 12.77 1.42
CA GLU A 172 9.48 11.71 0.71
C GLU A 172 8.60 11.12 -0.39
N HIS A 173 9.22 10.78 -1.50
CA HIS A 173 8.64 9.96 -2.56
C HIS A 173 9.55 8.78 -2.87
N ILE A 174 9.01 7.60 -2.70
CA ILE A 174 9.67 6.33 -3.01
C ILE A 174 8.89 5.68 -4.15
N HIS A 175 9.57 5.13 -5.15
CA HIS A 175 8.94 4.20 -6.08
C HIS A 175 9.77 2.93 -6.22
N SER A 176 9.12 1.82 -6.57
CA SER A 176 9.77 0.52 -6.62
C SER A 176 10.27 0.21 -8.04
N HIS A 177 11.42 -0.46 -8.11
CA HIS A 177 11.96 -1.05 -9.33
C HIS A 177 11.94 -2.58 -9.22
N PRO A 178 10.90 -3.27 -9.73
CA PRO A 178 10.72 -4.72 -9.55
C PRO A 178 11.83 -5.56 -10.17
N THR A 179 12.45 -5.08 -11.25
CA THR A 179 13.40 -5.84 -12.05
C THR A 179 14.81 -5.25 -12.14
N SER A 180 14.97 -3.96 -11.89
CA SER A 180 16.25 -3.26 -11.95
C SER A 180 17.12 -3.54 -10.72
N THR A 181 18.44 -3.49 -10.91
CA THR A 181 19.48 -3.50 -9.87
C THR A 181 20.54 -2.43 -10.13
N THR A 182 20.18 -1.42 -10.92
CA THR A 182 21.09 -0.34 -11.34
C THR A 182 20.69 1.02 -10.76
N GLY A 183 19.86 0.99 -9.72
CA GLY A 183 19.35 2.20 -9.07
C GLY A 183 18.38 3.00 -9.93
N PRO A 184 18.22 4.29 -9.63
CA PRO A 184 17.36 5.18 -10.38
C PRO A 184 17.85 5.37 -11.82
N SER A 185 16.88 5.44 -12.75
CA SER A 185 17.18 5.54 -14.18
C SER A 185 17.83 6.88 -14.53
N GLY A 186 18.82 6.82 -15.42
CA GLY A 186 19.58 7.99 -15.90
C GLY A 186 20.87 8.29 -15.14
N TYR A 187 21.20 7.54 -14.08
CA TYR A 187 22.41 7.76 -13.28
C TYR A 187 23.46 6.66 -13.44
N HIS A 188 23.09 5.47 -13.86
CA HIS A 188 24.05 4.39 -14.06
C HIS A 188 24.65 4.42 -15.48
N PRO A 189 25.96 4.18 -15.67
CA PRO A 189 26.61 4.23 -16.98
C PRO A 189 26.04 3.25 -18.03
N SER A 190 25.38 2.18 -17.60
CA SER A 190 24.73 1.23 -18.50
C SER A 190 23.37 1.69 -19.02
N HIS A 191 22.81 2.78 -18.50
CA HIS A 191 21.52 3.29 -18.95
C HIS A 191 21.67 3.91 -20.35
N LYS A 192 20.79 3.49 -21.27
CA LYS A 192 20.77 3.97 -22.64
C LYS A 192 19.98 5.27 -22.75
N GLU A 193 20.12 5.96 -23.86
CA GLU A 193 19.29 7.10 -24.21
C GLU A 193 17.79 6.75 -24.05
N GLY A 194 17.04 7.63 -23.39
CA GLY A 194 15.63 7.40 -23.04
C GLY A 194 15.37 6.61 -21.76
N GLN A 195 16.41 6.05 -21.13
CA GLN A 195 16.33 5.39 -19.81
C GLN A 195 16.72 6.36 -18.69
N ASP A 196 16.11 7.54 -18.65
CA ASP A 196 16.45 8.64 -17.74
C ASP A 196 15.21 9.23 -17.03
N ALA A 197 14.16 8.42 -16.88
CA ALA A 197 12.89 8.89 -16.34
C ALA A 197 13.04 9.48 -14.92
N ASP A 198 13.80 8.80 -14.03
CA ASP A 198 13.97 9.25 -12.66
C ASP A 198 14.80 10.52 -12.57
N LYS A 199 15.83 10.65 -13.43
CA LYS A 199 16.62 11.87 -13.52
C LYS A 199 15.78 13.05 -14.02
N ARG A 200 14.94 12.84 -15.04
CA ARG A 200 13.99 13.87 -15.50
C ARG A 200 12.97 14.24 -14.42
N TYR A 201 12.50 13.24 -13.70
CA TYR A 201 11.58 13.44 -12.59
C TYR A 201 12.24 14.25 -11.47
N ALA A 202 13.47 13.91 -11.06
CA ALA A 202 14.22 14.66 -10.05
C ALA A 202 14.40 16.14 -10.46
N ASN A 203 14.80 16.39 -11.70
CA ASN A 203 14.90 17.76 -12.25
C ASN A 203 13.56 18.52 -12.26
N TRP A 204 12.45 17.80 -12.48
CA TRP A 204 11.13 18.41 -12.46
C TRP A 204 10.70 18.73 -11.03
N ILE A 205 10.79 17.78 -10.11
CA ILE A 205 10.30 17.96 -8.73
C ILE A 205 11.12 19.02 -7.98
N ASN A 206 12.42 19.11 -8.22
CA ASN A 206 13.27 20.12 -7.60
C ASN A 206 12.80 21.57 -7.89
N LYS A 207 12.18 21.82 -9.02
CA LYS A 207 11.63 23.15 -9.37
C LYS A 207 10.38 23.51 -8.56
N PHE A 208 9.63 22.53 -8.09
CA PHE A 208 8.34 22.72 -7.42
C PHE A 208 8.38 22.42 -5.92
N ASN A 209 9.21 21.47 -5.53
CA ASN A 209 9.33 21.02 -4.15
C ASN A 209 10.73 20.47 -3.86
N PRO A 210 11.75 21.36 -3.75
CA PRO A 210 13.16 20.97 -3.60
C PRO A 210 13.48 20.23 -2.28
N SER A 211 12.57 20.23 -1.32
CA SER A 211 12.76 19.56 -0.03
C SER A 211 12.31 18.10 -0.01
N VAL A 212 11.75 17.60 -1.11
CA VAL A 212 11.29 16.20 -1.20
C VAL A 212 12.50 15.27 -1.31
N GLN A 213 12.59 14.29 -0.41
CA GLN A 213 13.55 13.20 -0.58
C GLN A 213 13.04 12.22 -1.63
N LEU A 214 13.85 11.91 -2.63
CA LEU A 214 13.51 10.96 -3.68
C LEU A 214 14.28 9.66 -3.45
N LYS A 215 13.57 8.53 -3.53
CA LYS A 215 14.17 7.19 -3.37
C LYS A 215 13.61 6.21 -4.40
N VAL A 216 14.48 5.31 -4.84
CA VAL A 216 14.10 4.07 -5.52
C VAL A 216 14.24 2.92 -4.54
N TYR A 217 13.24 2.06 -4.48
CA TYR A 217 13.31 0.77 -3.82
C TYR A 217 13.62 -0.32 -4.84
N GLU A 218 14.83 -0.84 -4.82
CA GLU A 218 15.20 -2.00 -5.63
C GLU A 218 14.67 -3.28 -5.01
N VAL A 219 13.63 -3.84 -5.58
CA VAL A 219 12.95 -5.02 -5.03
C VAL A 219 13.87 -6.24 -4.90
N LYS A 220 14.74 -6.47 -5.88
CA LYS A 220 15.66 -7.61 -5.88
C LYS A 220 16.72 -7.57 -4.78
N THR A 221 17.24 -6.40 -4.48
CA THR A 221 18.28 -6.19 -3.48
C THR A 221 17.72 -5.77 -2.13
N LYS A 222 16.44 -5.41 -2.10
CA LYS A 222 15.73 -4.83 -0.93
C LYS A 222 16.41 -3.58 -0.38
N LYS A 223 16.96 -2.75 -1.28
CA LYS A 223 17.69 -1.53 -0.92
C LYS A 223 16.93 -0.29 -1.36
N TYR A 224 16.98 0.72 -0.51
CA TYR A 224 16.58 2.08 -0.85
C TYR A 224 17.79 2.85 -1.36
N ILE A 225 17.66 3.50 -2.50
CA ILE A 225 18.68 4.32 -3.12
C ILE A 225 18.14 5.73 -3.21
N GLU A 226 18.71 6.64 -2.44
CA GLU A 226 18.36 8.06 -2.47
C GLU A 226 19.05 8.76 -3.63
N PHE A 227 18.34 9.69 -4.28
CA PHE A 227 18.84 10.44 -5.42
C PHE A 227 18.19 11.82 -5.51
N ASP A 228 18.82 12.70 -6.26
CA ASP A 228 18.27 14.01 -6.67
C ASP A 228 18.69 14.33 -8.12
N GLU A 229 18.55 15.59 -8.55
CA GLU A 229 18.95 16.03 -9.88
C GLU A 229 20.47 15.96 -10.15
N GLU A 230 21.30 15.99 -9.08
CA GLU A 230 22.75 15.94 -9.18
C GLU A 230 23.27 14.50 -9.27
N GLY A 231 22.62 13.54 -8.58
CA GLY A 231 23.06 12.16 -8.56
C GLY A 231 22.45 11.28 -7.48
N ILE A 232 23.05 10.10 -7.33
CA ILE A 232 22.77 9.17 -6.24
C ILE A 232 23.49 9.72 -4.99
N LYS A 233 22.76 9.73 -3.87
CA LYS A 233 23.31 10.14 -2.57
C LYS A 233 23.99 8.94 -1.89
N GLU A 234 25.13 9.18 -1.23
CA GLU A 234 25.85 8.17 -0.44
C GLU A 234 25.27 7.99 0.98
#